data_91c3ffe8ad3a14c4b5fcac98ae57f878
#
_entry.id   91c3ffe8ad3a14c4b5fcac98ae57f878
#
_cell.length_a   1.000
_cell.length_b   1.000
_cell.length_c   1.000
_cell.angle_alpha   90.00
_cell.angle_beta   90.00
_cell.angle_gamma   90.00
#
_symmetry.space_group_name_H-M   'P 1'
#
loop_
_entity.id
_entity.type
_entity.pdbx_description
1 polymer ?
#
loop_
_entity_poly.entity_id
_entity_poly.type
_entity_poly.pdbx_seq_one_letter_code
_entity_poly.pdbx_strand_id
1 'polypeptide(L)'
;VCSSDLDLAEHVKIKPAVNQVETHVFNQQVKAEEIMREYGTQIMSWASFAEGRNNFFTNGILTGIGQKYNKSVAQVALRFLIQRNIVVIPKSTHKERMAENFDVFSFELSEQDMNEIAKLDKAQSLFFSHYDPELIRFILSLEKNR
;
A
#
# COMPACT_ATOMS: atom_id res chain seq x y z
N VAL A 1 -9.27 -3.55 7.36
CA VAL A 1 -10.14 -4.49 6.67
C VAL A 1 -11.51 -3.87 6.60
N CYS A 2 -12.02 -3.76 5.43
CA CYS A 2 -13.39 -3.35 5.24
C CYS A 2 -14.28 -4.54 5.63
N SER A 3 -15.29 -4.31 6.46
CA SER A 3 -16.25 -5.36 6.82
C SER A 3 -16.91 -6.01 5.59
N SER A 4 -17.02 -5.24 4.51
CA SER A 4 -17.51 -5.72 3.21
C SER A 4 -16.65 -6.80 2.57
N ASP A 5 -15.33 -6.81 2.79
CA ASP A 5 -14.43 -7.81 2.21
C ASP A 5 -14.64 -9.18 2.87
N LEU A 6 -14.80 -9.17 4.19
CA LEU A 6 -15.10 -10.38 4.96
C LEU A 6 -16.50 -10.90 4.62
N ASP A 7 -17.49 -10.02 4.61
CA ASP A 7 -18.87 -10.37 4.26
C ASP A 7 -18.94 -11.02 2.87
N LEU A 8 -18.28 -10.41 1.88
CA LEU A 8 -18.19 -10.98 0.54
C LEU A 8 -17.48 -12.35 0.57
N ALA A 9 -16.33 -12.44 1.24
CA ALA A 9 -15.55 -13.68 1.28
C ALA A 9 -16.30 -14.84 1.96
N GLU A 10 -17.15 -14.58 2.92
CA GLU A 10 -17.92 -15.62 3.62
C GLU A 10 -19.16 -16.10 2.83
N HIS A 11 -19.75 -15.23 1.99
CA HIS A 11 -21.02 -15.51 1.34
C HIS A 11 -20.90 -15.97 -0.13
N VAL A 12 -19.69 -15.90 -0.75
CA VAL A 12 -19.51 -16.30 -2.14
C VAL A 12 -18.80 -17.65 -2.28
N LYS A 13 -19.17 -18.40 -3.32
CA LYS A 13 -18.50 -19.69 -3.64
C LYS A 13 -17.08 -19.49 -4.16
N ILE A 14 -16.87 -18.46 -4.99
CA ILE A 14 -15.57 -18.11 -5.56
C ILE A 14 -15.08 -16.90 -4.79
N LYS A 15 -14.04 -17.08 -3.98
CA LYS A 15 -13.46 -16.01 -3.18
C LYS A 15 -12.81 -14.95 -4.07
N PRO A 16 -12.80 -13.65 -3.67
CA PRO A 16 -12.05 -12.63 -4.39
C PRO A 16 -10.58 -13.02 -4.49
N ALA A 17 -10.03 -13.03 -5.70
CA ALA A 17 -8.62 -13.35 -5.91
C ALA A 17 -7.69 -12.19 -5.50
N VAL A 18 -8.18 -10.95 -5.64
CA VAL A 18 -7.42 -9.72 -5.36
C VAL A 18 -8.31 -8.74 -4.61
N ASN A 19 -7.74 -8.07 -3.61
CA ASN A 19 -8.32 -6.89 -2.98
C ASN A 19 -7.36 -5.70 -3.08
N GLN A 20 -7.80 -4.63 -3.75
CA GLN A 20 -7.01 -3.43 -3.94
C GLN A 20 -7.33 -2.42 -2.84
N VAL A 21 -6.38 -2.22 -1.94
CA VAL A 21 -6.53 -1.36 -0.76
C VAL A 21 -5.39 -0.33 -0.67
N GLU A 22 -5.65 0.77 0.05
CA GLU A 22 -4.59 1.72 0.40
C GLU A 22 -3.51 1.01 1.19
N THR A 23 -2.32 0.85 0.60
CA THR A 23 -1.22 0.19 1.27
C THR A 23 0.09 0.88 0.92
N HIS A 24 0.80 1.39 1.92
CA HIS A 24 2.09 2.05 1.81
C HIS A 24 2.81 2.01 3.16
N VAL A 25 4.03 2.52 3.24
CA VAL A 25 4.87 2.46 4.44
C VAL A 25 4.22 3.07 5.71
N PHE A 26 3.26 4.00 5.56
CA PHE A 26 2.57 4.65 6.69
C PHE A 26 1.21 4.03 7.02
N ASN A 27 0.69 3.14 6.16
CA ASN A 27 -0.54 2.38 6.35
C ASN A 27 -0.35 0.98 5.77
N GLN A 28 0.21 0.08 6.56
CA GLN A 28 0.76 -1.17 6.06
C GLN A 28 -0.24 -2.32 6.00
N GLN A 29 -1.47 -2.11 6.48
CA GLN A 29 -2.56 -3.09 6.40
C GLN A 29 -2.23 -4.46 7.04
N VAL A 30 -1.41 -4.50 8.10
CA VAL A 30 -0.91 -5.75 8.70
C VAL A 30 -2.04 -6.72 9.05
N LYS A 31 -3.07 -6.24 9.77
CA LYS A 31 -4.23 -7.07 10.16
C LYS A 31 -5.06 -7.52 8.96
N ALA A 32 -5.22 -6.63 7.97
CA ALA A 32 -5.94 -6.96 6.74
C ALA A 32 -5.22 -8.01 5.92
N GLU A 33 -3.88 -7.94 5.86
CA GLU A 33 -3.04 -8.92 5.17
C GLU A 33 -3.20 -10.32 5.78
N GLU A 34 -3.20 -10.43 7.11
CA GLU A 34 -3.41 -11.71 7.80
C GLU A 34 -4.74 -12.35 7.42
N ILE A 35 -5.82 -11.59 7.50
CA ILE A 35 -7.18 -12.06 7.16
C ILE A 35 -7.29 -12.43 5.67
N MET A 36 -6.81 -11.56 4.78
CA MET A 36 -6.87 -11.83 3.33
C MET A 36 -6.09 -13.10 2.96
N ARG A 37 -4.97 -13.34 3.64
CA ARG A 37 -4.18 -14.58 3.45
C ARG A 37 -4.97 -15.83 3.80
N GLU A 38 -5.79 -15.81 4.87
CA GLU A 38 -6.66 -16.93 5.25
C GLU A 38 -7.68 -17.28 4.16
N TYR A 39 -8.17 -16.27 3.44
CA TYR A 39 -9.11 -16.45 2.32
C TYR A 39 -8.45 -16.66 0.96
N GLY A 40 -7.11 -16.65 0.90
CA GLY A 40 -6.37 -16.75 -0.37
C GLY A 40 -6.49 -15.50 -1.25
N THR A 41 -6.85 -14.35 -0.67
CA THR A 41 -7.02 -13.08 -1.38
C THR A 41 -5.71 -12.30 -1.38
N GLN A 42 -5.21 -11.94 -2.56
CA GLN A 42 -3.98 -11.19 -2.75
C GLN A 42 -4.22 -9.68 -2.52
N ILE A 43 -3.41 -9.05 -1.67
CA ILE A 43 -3.41 -7.58 -1.56
C ILE A 43 -2.74 -6.95 -2.77
N MET A 44 -3.41 -5.94 -3.33
CA MET A 44 -2.85 -5.02 -4.32
C MET A 44 -2.84 -3.61 -3.74
N SER A 45 -1.68 -2.97 -3.74
CA SER A 45 -1.51 -1.62 -3.19
C SER A 45 -2.00 -0.56 -4.19
N TRP A 46 -2.96 0.28 -3.79
CA TRP A 46 -3.08 1.60 -4.38
C TRP A 46 -2.38 2.63 -3.48
N ALA A 47 -1.98 3.77 -4.03
CA ALA A 47 -1.20 4.81 -3.36
C ALA A 47 0.12 4.30 -2.73
N SER A 48 0.86 3.39 -3.39
CA SER A 48 2.10 2.80 -2.87
C SER A 48 3.14 3.85 -2.41
N PHE A 49 3.07 5.07 -2.95
CA PHE A 49 3.91 6.22 -2.57
C PHE A 49 3.18 7.22 -1.66
N ALA A 50 2.06 6.85 -1.03
CA ALA A 50 1.25 7.74 -0.20
C ALA A 50 0.88 9.06 -0.90
N GLU A 51 0.87 9.11 -2.24
CA GLU A 51 0.75 10.31 -3.09
C GLU A 51 1.71 11.45 -2.70
N GLY A 52 2.88 11.11 -2.17
CA GLY A 52 3.88 12.07 -1.69
C GLY A 52 3.54 12.74 -0.36
N ARG A 53 2.43 12.36 0.28
CA ARG A 53 2.01 12.92 1.58
C ARG A 53 2.98 12.54 2.69
N ASN A 54 2.93 13.27 3.81
CA ASN A 54 3.76 13.03 4.99
C ASN A 54 5.28 13.02 4.69
N ASN A 55 5.71 13.88 3.78
CA ASN A 55 7.11 13.97 3.37
C ASN A 55 7.69 12.62 2.91
N PHE A 56 6.88 11.82 2.22
CA PHE A 56 7.23 10.47 1.80
C PHE A 56 8.61 10.41 1.14
N PHE A 57 8.85 11.23 0.12
CA PHE A 57 10.10 11.21 -0.66
C PHE A 57 11.32 11.79 0.07
N THR A 58 11.11 12.46 1.21
CA THR A 58 12.18 13.03 2.05
C THR A 58 12.24 12.37 3.43
N ASN A 59 11.54 11.26 3.63
CA ASN A 59 11.56 10.51 4.88
C ASN A 59 12.98 10.00 5.18
N GLY A 60 13.51 10.34 6.36
CA GLY A 60 14.90 10.05 6.73
C GLY A 60 15.23 8.56 6.78
N ILE A 61 14.29 7.70 7.23
CA ILE A 61 14.49 6.24 7.30
C ILE A 61 14.57 5.68 5.88
N LEU A 62 13.60 6.01 5.01
CA LEU A 62 13.58 5.53 3.63
C LEU A 62 14.80 6.04 2.83
N THR A 63 15.19 7.30 3.06
CA THR A 63 16.38 7.90 2.43
C THR A 63 17.66 7.19 2.86
N GLY A 64 17.83 6.95 4.17
CA GLY A 64 19.01 6.26 4.71
C GLY A 64 19.14 4.83 4.18
N ILE A 65 18.01 4.09 4.11
CA ILE A 65 17.98 2.76 3.51
C ILE A 65 18.29 2.84 2.01
N GLY A 66 17.71 3.81 1.30
CA GLY A 66 17.97 4.00 -0.13
C GLY A 66 19.47 4.24 -0.42
N GLN A 67 20.14 5.06 0.37
CA GLN A 67 21.58 5.30 0.24
C GLN A 67 22.41 4.00 0.41
N LYS A 68 22.04 3.14 1.34
CA LYS A 68 22.70 1.86 1.59
C LYS A 68 22.69 0.94 0.34
N TYR A 69 21.61 0.97 -0.43
CA TYR A 69 21.43 0.14 -1.62
C TYR A 69 21.67 0.89 -2.95
N ASN A 70 22.02 2.17 -2.89
CA ASN A 70 22.06 3.07 -4.05
C ASN A 70 20.74 3.08 -4.83
N LYS A 71 19.64 3.18 -4.09
CA LYS A 71 18.25 3.17 -4.59
C LYS A 71 17.48 4.39 -4.10
N SER A 72 16.46 4.78 -4.88
CA SER A 72 15.58 5.86 -4.46
C SER A 72 14.60 5.43 -3.37
N VAL A 73 14.02 6.43 -2.69
CA VAL A 73 12.92 6.21 -1.72
C VAL A 73 11.75 5.45 -2.35
N ALA A 74 11.43 5.74 -3.61
CA ALA A 74 10.38 5.04 -4.36
C ALA A 74 10.70 3.55 -4.49
N GLN A 75 11.93 3.21 -4.92
CA GLN A 75 12.36 1.83 -5.06
C GLN A 75 12.36 1.09 -3.71
N VAL A 76 12.84 1.71 -2.63
CA VAL A 76 12.81 1.13 -1.28
C VAL A 76 11.38 0.80 -0.86
N ALA A 77 10.44 1.73 -1.04
CA ALA A 77 9.05 1.52 -0.65
C ALA A 77 8.37 0.44 -1.50
N LEU A 78 8.60 0.41 -2.80
CA LEU A 78 8.07 -0.68 -3.66
C LEU A 78 8.67 -2.03 -3.26
N ARG A 79 9.98 -2.10 -3.02
CA ARG A 79 10.64 -3.34 -2.61
C ARG A 79 10.13 -3.85 -1.27
N PHE A 80 9.88 -2.95 -0.32
CA PHE A 80 9.26 -3.29 0.95
C PHE A 80 7.90 -3.96 0.79
N LEU A 81 7.03 -3.41 -0.06
CA LEU A 81 5.72 -3.99 -0.33
C LEU A 81 5.82 -5.33 -1.06
N ILE A 82 6.70 -5.43 -2.06
CA ILE A 82 6.93 -6.67 -2.82
C ILE A 82 7.45 -7.80 -1.92
N GLN A 83 8.39 -7.51 -1.01
CA GLN A 83 8.91 -8.52 -0.06
C GLN A 83 7.87 -9.01 0.94
N ARG A 84 6.79 -8.24 1.15
CA ARG A 84 5.60 -8.64 1.89
C ARG A 84 4.56 -9.34 1.02
N ASN A 85 4.91 -9.71 -0.21
CA ASN A 85 3.98 -10.32 -1.16
C ASN A 85 2.78 -9.43 -1.51
N ILE A 86 2.96 -8.11 -1.54
CA ILE A 86 1.92 -7.14 -1.93
C ILE A 86 2.16 -6.73 -3.38
N VAL A 87 1.13 -6.86 -4.24
CA VAL A 87 1.19 -6.40 -5.63
C VAL A 87 1.21 -4.88 -5.66
N VAL A 88 2.13 -4.30 -6.43
CA VAL A 88 2.27 -2.85 -6.60
C VAL A 88 2.00 -2.42 -8.03
N ILE A 89 1.35 -1.28 -8.21
CA ILE A 89 0.96 -0.73 -9.52
C ILE A 89 1.41 0.73 -9.67
N PRO A 90 2.73 1.01 -9.56
CA PRO A 90 3.23 2.37 -9.61
C PRO A 90 3.00 3.00 -10.98
N LYS A 91 2.36 4.16 -11.03
CA LYS A 91 2.11 4.93 -12.26
C LYS A 91 3.16 6.01 -12.45
N SER A 92 3.69 6.12 -13.65
CA SER A 92 4.51 7.27 -14.07
C SER A 92 4.24 7.62 -15.53
N THR A 93 4.46 8.89 -15.89
CA THR A 93 4.49 9.39 -17.27
C THR A 93 5.93 9.68 -17.73
N HIS A 94 6.91 9.53 -16.85
CA HIS A 94 8.32 9.75 -17.11
C HIS A 94 9.02 8.41 -17.34
N LYS A 95 9.66 8.25 -18.48
CA LYS A 95 10.33 7.01 -18.90
C LYS A 95 11.38 6.55 -17.88
N GLU A 96 12.17 7.49 -17.37
CA GLU A 96 13.21 7.23 -16.37
C GLU A 96 12.63 6.67 -15.08
N ARG A 97 11.51 7.24 -14.59
CA ARG A 97 10.82 6.75 -13.40
C ARG A 97 10.14 5.39 -13.62
N MET A 98 9.68 5.11 -14.84
CA MET A 98 9.15 3.78 -15.15
C MET A 98 10.26 2.73 -15.09
N ALA A 99 11.43 3.02 -15.65
CA ALA A 99 12.60 2.14 -15.56
C ALA A 99 13.06 1.95 -14.10
N GLU A 100 13.11 3.04 -13.33
CA GLU A 100 13.44 3.02 -11.89
C GLU A 100 12.45 2.17 -11.09
N ASN A 101 11.14 2.35 -11.29
CA ASN A 101 10.11 1.56 -10.61
C ASN A 101 10.17 0.06 -10.99
N PHE A 102 10.65 -0.28 -12.18
CA PHE A 102 10.86 -1.66 -12.59
C PHE A 102 12.13 -2.28 -12.00
N ASP A 103 13.16 -1.47 -11.74
CA ASP A 103 14.46 -1.90 -11.17
C ASP A 103 14.38 -2.12 -9.64
N VAL A 104 13.29 -2.72 -9.17
CA VAL A 104 13.06 -3.07 -7.75
C VAL A 104 13.42 -4.54 -7.46
N PHE A 105 13.72 -5.31 -8.49
CA PHE A 105 14.11 -6.72 -8.36
C PHE A 105 15.62 -6.92 -8.33
N SER A 106 16.41 -5.86 -8.55
CA SER A 106 17.88 -5.90 -8.55
C SER A 106 18.51 -5.87 -7.15
N PHE A 107 17.72 -5.69 -6.10
CA PHE A 107 18.18 -5.66 -4.71
C PHE A 107 17.14 -6.24 -3.77
N GLU A 108 17.55 -6.51 -2.54
CA GLU A 108 16.69 -7.04 -1.48
C GLU A 108 16.97 -6.27 -0.18
N LEU A 109 15.89 -5.87 0.51
CA LEU A 109 15.98 -5.24 1.82
C LEU A 109 16.31 -6.30 2.86
N SER A 110 17.26 -6.00 3.74
CA SER A 110 17.57 -6.87 4.88
C SER A 110 16.39 -6.92 5.86
N GLU A 111 16.35 -7.93 6.70
CA GLU A 111 15.35 -8.06 7.76
C GLU A 111 15.38 -6.83 8.69
N GLN A 112 16.56 -6.30 8.99
CA GLN A 112 16.69 -5.07 9.78
C GLN A 112 16.04 -3.88 9.08
N ASP A 113 16.25 -3.70 7.76
CA ASP A 113 15.65 -2.61 7.00
C ASP A 113 14.12 -2.75 6.90
N MET A 114 13.64 -3.98 6.71
CA MET A 114 12.21 -4.29 6.74
C MET A 114 11.58 -3.89 8.08
N ASN A 115 12.24 -4.22 9.19
CA ASN A 115 11.78 -3.88 10.54
C ASN A 115 11.82 -2.37 10.80
N GLU A 116 12.82 -1.64 10.29
CA GLU A 116 12.86 -0.18 10.40
C GLU A 116 11.71 0.50 9.62
N ILE A 117 11.40 0.00 8.42
CA ILE A 117 10.26 0.49 7.64
C ILE A 117 8.94 0.13 8.32
N ALA A 118 8.84 -1.06 8.92
CA ALA A 118 7.64 -1.48 9.64
C ALA A 118 7.24 -0.51 10.77
N LYS A 119 8.21 0.13 11.43
CA LYS A 119 7.96 1.14 12.47
C LYS A 119 7.29 2.42 11.96
N LEU A 120 7.26 2.65 10.66
CA LEU A 120 6.60 3.81 10.06
C LEU A 120 5.08 3.66 10.00
N ASP A 121 4.54 2.47 10.25
CA ASP A 121 3.11 2.20 10.22
C ASP A 121 2.35 3.02 11.26
N LYS A 122 1.34 3.74 10.79
CA LYS A 122 0.41 4.49 11.65
C LYS A 122 -0.94 3.82 11.75
N ALA A 123 -1.15 2.74 10.97
CA ALA A 123 -2.42 2.02 10.85
C ALA A 123 -3.62 2.97 10.59
N GLN A 124 -3.37 4.04 9.84
CA GLN A 124 -4.36 5.08 9.55
C GLN A 124 -4.29 5.49 8.08
N SER A 125 -5.47 5.55 7.44
CA SER A 125 -5.57 6.09 6.08
C SER A 125 -5.12 7.55 6.01
N LEU A 126 -4.41 7.89 4.94
CA LEU A 126 -4.02 9.26 4.63
C LEU A 126 -5.07 9.99 3.77
N PHE A 127 -6.10 9.30 3.33
CA PHE A 127 -7.05 9.82 2.36
C PHE A 127 -8.41 10.05 2.98
N PHE A 128 -8.96 9.07 3.66
CA PHE A 128 -10.30 9.17 4.26
C PHE A 128 -10.50 8.14 5.37
N SER A 129 -11.51 8.39 6.19
CA SER A 129 -12.00 7.43 7.18
C SER A 129 -13.44 7.05 6.86
N HIS A 130 -13.72 5.75 6.79
CA HIS A 130 -15.09 5.24 6.66
C HIS A 130 -15.96 5.51 7.90
N TYR A 131 -15.37 6.02 8.99
CA TYR A 131 -16.07 6.48 10.19
C TYR A 131 -16.34 7.98 10.18
N ASP A 132 -15.96 8.69 9.09
CA ASP A 132 -16.25 10.11 8.94
C ASP A 132 -17.66 10.31 8.34
N PRO A 133 -18.63 10.82 9.11
CA PRO A 133 -20.00 11.00 8.62
C PRO A 133 -20.12 11.99 7.45
N GLU A 134 -19.25 12.99 7.40
CA GLU A 134 -19.27 14.00 6.32
C GLU A 134 -18.82 13.38 5.00
N LEU A 135 -17.78 12.54 5.03
CA LEU A 135 -17.35 11.79 3.86
C LEU A 135 -18.44 10.83 3.37
N ILE A 136 -19.08 10.10 4.28
CA ILE A 136 -20.15 9.17 3.93
C ILE A 136 -21.31 9.94 3.27
N ARG A 137 -21.72 11.08 3.82
CA ARG A 137 -22.75 11.94 3.21
C ARG A 137 -22.34 12.42 1.82
N PHE A 138 -21.08 12.81 1.64
CA PHE A 138 -20.55 13.21 0.33
C PHE A 138 -20.64 12.08 -0.68
N ILE A 139 -20.15 10.87 -0.34
CA ILE A 139 -20.20 9.69 -1.22
C ILE A 139 -21.65 9.36 -1.60
N LEU A 140 -22.59 9.33 -0.64
CA LEU A 140 -23.99 9.07 -0.89
C LEU A 140 -24.64 10.15 -1.76
N SER A 141 -24.15 11.39 -1.73
CA SER A 141 -24.63 12.46 -2.59
C SER A 141 -24.25 12.27 -4.06
N LEU A 142 -23.12 11.59 -4.33
CA LEU A 142 -22.67 11.30 -5.69
C LEU A 142 -23.55 10.26 -6.40
N GLU A 143 -24.17 9.34 -5.65
CA GLU A 143 -25.09 8.34 -6.20
C GLU A 143 -26.44 8.97 -6.62
N LYS A 144 -26.90 10.01 -5.90
CA LYS A 144 -28.17 10.67 -6.20
C LYS A 144 -28.17 11.51 -7.49
N ASN A 145 -26.98 11.77 -8.04
CA ASN A 145 -26.77 12.56 -9.26
C ASN A 145 -26.50 11.70 -10.50
N ARG A 146 -26.71 10.39 -10.42
CA ARG A 146 -26.70 9.43 -11.53
C ARG A 146 -28.11 9.00 -11.89
#